data_e0cdb05332217eef776b205a2c64fe9d
#
_entry.id   e0cdb05332217eef776b205a2c64fe9d
#
_cell.length_a   1.000
_cell.length_b   1.000
_cell.length_c   1.000
_cell.angle_alpha   90.00
_cell.angle_beta   90.00
_cell.angle_gamma   90.00
#
_symmetry.space_group_name_H-M   'P 1'
#
loop_
_entity.id
_entity.type
_entity.pdbx_description
1 polymer ?
#
loop_
_entity_poly.entity_id
_entity_poly.type
_entity_poly.pdbx_seq_one_letter_code
_entity_poly.pdbx_strand_id
1 'polypeptide(L)'
;MTKPHGQMKEPHVSTPSRPTLTERRAEELRMTIALTARDIFLADGSTSVTVERICDAVGIAPRTFHRHFPVKEDVVMPLFRQFGGLSVQVLQHAPRTSDTVETLVEAFTTEVAKRGELKIDRKFMALMITDPQYRLRWLDWGEDLAEPISDFLASRFDLGTDPFIHTLPAQLVIQICRQAYVHWVEQGDFDSLRSALRAGMQMVVRALPPLQAET
;
A
#
# COMPACT_ATOMS: atom_id res chain seq x y z
N MET A 1 -40.22 -13.31 43.07
CA MET A 1 -38.77 -13.10 43.13
C MET A 1 -38.24 -12.97 41.69
N THR A 2 -38.13 -11.75 41.26
CA THR A 2 -37.77 -11.36 39.88
C THR A 2 -36.27 -11.11 39.80
N LYS A 3 -35.56 -11.81 38.94
CA LYS A 3 -34.11 -11.59 38.67
C LYS A 3 -33.94 -10.38 37.75
N PRO A 4 -32.92 -9.53 37.99
CA PRO A 4 -32.68 -8.35 37.15
C PRO A 4 -31.96 -8.72 35.85
N HIS A 5 -32.35 -8.01 34.80
CA HIS A 5 -31.74 -8.01 33.46
C HIS A 5 -30.25 -7.68 33.47
N GLY A 6 -29.44 -8.48 32.80
CA GLY A 6 -28.06 -8.21 32.47
C GLY A 6 -27.99 -7.06 31.46
N GLN A 7 -27.28 -5.99 31.83
CA GLN A 7 -26.90 -4.91 30.90
C GLN A 7 -25.92 -5.44 29.88
N MET A 8 -26.31 -5.39 28.61
CA MET A 8 -25.36 -5.54 27.49
C MET A 8 -24.40 -4.36 27.49
N LYS A 9 -23.11 -4.65 27.68
CA LYS A 9 -22.04 -3.69 27.51
C LYS A 9 -21.91 -3.36 26.01
N GLU A 10 -22.14 -2.11 25.66
CA GLU A 10 -21.86 -1.59 24.32
C GLU A 10 -20.36 -1.72 24.00
N PRO A 11 -19.98 -2.05 22.75
CA PRO A 11 -18.59 -2.12 22.36
C PRO A 11 -18.01 -0.70 22.36
N HIS A 12 -17.00 -0.49 23.20
CA HIS A 12 -16.20 0.74 23.24
C HIS A 12 -15.44 0.87 21.91
N VAL A 13 -15.92 1.72 21.01
CA VAL A 13 -15.16 2.18 19.85
C VAL A 13 -14.03 3.07 20.37
N SER A 14 -12.82 2.51 20.45
CA SER A 14 -11.63 3.26 20.84
C SER A 14 -11.27 4.24 19.72
N THR A 15 -11.49 5.51 19.93
CA THR A 15 -10.97 6.59 19.08
C THR A 15 -9.44 6.45 19.01
N PRO A 16 -8.80 6.45 17.83
CA PRO A 16 -7.35 6.33 17.71
C PRO A 16 -6.70 7.49 18.47
N SER A 17 -5.92 7.16 19.50
CA SER A 17 -5.22 8.18 20.30
C SER A 17 -4.12 8.82 19.45
N ARG A 18 -3.97 10.15 19.59
CA ARG A 18 -2.90 10.88 18.90
C ARG A 18 -1.53 10.28 19.28
N PRO A 19 -0.65 9.97 18.30
CA PRO A 19 0.65 9.39 18.56
C PRO A 19 1.47 10.24 19.56
N THR A 20 2.09 9.61 20.52
CA THR A 20 2.99 10.25 21.50
C THR A 20 4.23 10.81 20.80
N LEU A 21 4.93 11.73 21.47
CA LEU A 21 6.19 12.28 20.97
C LEU A 21 7.24 11.18 20.71
N THR A 22 7.27 10.16 21.55
CA THR A 22 8.19 9.01 21.42
C THR A 22 7.86 8.17 20.18
N GLU A 23 6.58 7.89 19.93
CA GLU A 23 6.13 7.16 18.74
C GLU A 23 6.44 7.94 17.46
N ARG A 24 6.20 9.25 17.45
CA ARG A 24 6.55 10.10 16.29
C ARG A 24 8.04 10.08 15.97
N ARG A 25 8.91 10.24 17.00
CA ARG A 25 10.37 10.16 16.83
C ARG A 25 10.84 8.78 16.35
N ALA A 26 10.20 7.72 16.83
CA ALA A 26 10.49 6.37 16.36
C ALA A 26 10.13 6.18 14.89
N GLU A 27 9.00 6.75 14.44
CA GLU A 27 8.58 6.68 13.03
C GLU A 27 9.45 7.55 12.12
N GLU A 28 9.83 8.75 12.55
CA GLU A 28 10.80 9.60 11.86
C GLU A 28 12.15 8.89 11.67
N LEU A 29 12.64 8.20 12.71
CA LEU A 29 13.87 7.41 12.60
C LEU A 29 13.71 6.23 11.65
N ARG A 30 12.59 5.48 11.70
CA ARG A 30 12.32 4.39 10.74
C ARG A 30 12.34 4.92 9.30
N MET A 31 11.69 6.04 9.04
CA MET A 31 11.67 6.65 7.72
C MET A 31 13.06 7.08 7.27
N THR A 32 13.85 7.68 8.16
CA THR A 32 15.25 8.07 7.87
C THR A 32 16.10 6.86 7.49
N ILE A 33 16.00 5.76 8.26
CA ILE A 33 16.72 4.51 7.95
C ILE A 33 16.26 3.95 6.61
N ALA A 34 14.95 3.93 6.34
CA ALA A 34 14.36 3.41 5.10
C ALA A 34 14.83 4.20 3.86
N LEU A 35 14.82 5.54 3.93
CA LEU A 35 15.30 6.41 2.85
C LEU A 35 16.80 6.22 2.60
N THR A 36 17.61 6.14 3.65
CA THR A 36 19.05 5.89 3.54
C THR A 36 19.32 4.53 2.90
N ALA A 37 18.61 3.48 3.31
CA ALA A 37 18.75 2.15 2.72
C ALA A 37 18.35 2.16 1.23
N ARG A 38 17.25 2.81 0.85
CA ARG A 38 16.83 3.00 -0.55
C ARG A 38 17.94 3.66 -1.37
N ASP A 39 18.51 4.75 -0.86
CA ASP A 39 19.53 5.50 -1.59
C ASP A 39 20.80 4.68 -1.79
N ILE A 40 21.19 3.88 -0.80
CA ILE A 40 22.32 2.93 -0.94
C ILE A 40 21.97 1.84 -1.97
N PHE A 41 20.78 1.24 -1.93
CA PHE A 41 20.36 0.24 -2.89
C PHE A 41 20.39 0.78 -4.33
N LEU A 42 19.93 2.00 -4.52
CA LEU A 42 19.92 2.67 -5.82
C LEU A 42 21.33 3.00 -6.32
N ALA A 43 22.23 3.45 -5.43
CA ALA A 43 23.61 3.74 -5.76
C ALA A 43 24.39 2.47 -6.14
N ASP A 44 24.17 1.38 -5.43
CA ASP A 44 24.82 0.09 -5.69
C ASP A 44 24.15 -0.72 -6.81
N GLY A 45 22.92 -0.38 -7.18
CA GLY A 45 22.10 -1.20 -8.09
C GLY A 45 21.76 -2.58 -7.50
N SER A 46 21.80 -2.73 -6.17
CA SER A 46 21.68 -4.01 -5.46
C SER A 46 21.10 -3.83 -4.08
N THR A 47 20.33 -4.82 -3.61
CA THR A 47 19.82 -4.94 -2.24
C THR A 47 20.77 -5.71 -1.31
N SER A 48 21.88 -6.24 -1.84
CA SER A 48 22.90 -7.02 -1.09
C SER A 48 23.79 -6.11 -0.21
N VAL A 49 23.16 -5.21 0.56
CA VAL A 49 23.82 -4.27 1.47
C VAL A 49 23.73 -4.80 2.89
N THR A 50 24.78 -4.65 3.69
CA THR A 50 24.80 -5.09 5.10
C THR A 50 24.07 -4.09 5.99
N VAL A 51 23.58 -4.57 7.14
CA VAL A 51 22.94 -3.73 8.16
C VAL A 51 23.95 -2.71 8.70
N GLU A 52 25.20 -3.11 8.90
CA GLU A 52 26.27 -2.24 9.37
C GLU A 52 26.47 -1.02 8.46
N ARG A 53 26.48 -1.24 7.14
CA ARG A 53 26.64 -0.14 6.18
C ARG A 53 25.47 0.84 6.23
N ILE A 54 24.25 0.35 6.39
CA ILE A 54 23.07 1.22 6.58
C ILE A 54 23.19 1.99 7.89
N CYS A 55 23.60 1.31 8.96
CA CYS A 55 23.78 1.91 10.28
C CYS A 55 24.84 3.01 10.28
N ASP A 56 26.00 2.76 9.63
CA ASP A 56 27.07 3.73 9.53
C ASP A 56 26.62 4.98 8.76
N ALA A 57 25.85 4.81 7.67
CA ALA A 57 25.32 5.91 6.89
C ALA A 57 24.28 6.76 7.65
N VAL A 58 23.50 6.15 8.54
CA VAL A 58 22.51 6.85 9.38
C VAL A 58 23.14 7.42 10.65
N GLY A 59 24.27 6.87 11.11
CA GLY A 59 24.91 7.22 12.39
C GLY A 59 24.26 6.55 13.59
N ILE A 60 23.80 5.28 13.45
CA ILE A 60 23.19 4.49 14.54
C ILE A 60 23.91 3.17 14.77
N ALA A 61 23.78 2.61 15.97
CA ALA A 61 24.31 1.28 16.25
C ALA A 61 23.40 0.19 15.63
N PRO A 62 23.95 -0.99 15.22
CA PRO A 62 23.17 -2.13 14.73
C PRO A 62 22.06 -2.59 15.68
N ARG A 63 22.28 -2.52 17.00
CA ARG A 63 21.23 -2.80 17.99
C ARG A 63 20.02 -1.86 17.85
N THR A 64 20.25 -0.59 17.50
CA THR A 64 19.18 0.37 17.26
C THR A 64 18.40 0.01 16.00
N PHE A 65 19.09 -0.39 14.93
CA PHE A 65 18.45 -0.89 13.71
C PHE A 65 17.52 -2.07 14.02
N HIS A 66 18.03 -3.13 14.68
CA HIS A 66 17.25 -4.34 14.96
C HIS A 66 16.08 -4.13 15.93
N ARG A 67 16.12 -3.08 16.75
CA ARG A 67 14.96 -2.68 17.54
C ARG A 67 13.80 -2.15 16.68
N HIS A 68 14.09 -1.55 15.53
CA HIS A 68 13.09 -0.98 14.61
C HIS A 68 12.73 -1.94 13.47
N PHE A 69 13.67 -2.77 13.04
CA PHE A 69 13.55 -3.72 11.95
C PHE A 69 14.11 -5.07 12.37
N PRO A 70 13.25 -6.02 12.79
CA PRO A 70 13.69 -7.36 13.21
C PRO A 70 14.54 -8.08 12.17
N VAL A 71 14.19 -7.91 10.89
CA VAL A 71 14.97 -8.39 9.75
C VAL A 71 15.30 -7.22 8.81
N LYS A 72 16.39 -7.37 8.05
CA LYS A 72 16.91 -6.30 7.17
C LYS A 72 15.87 -5.87 6.12
N GLU A 73 15.16 -6.81 5.59
CA GLU A 73 14.20 -6.61 4.50
C GLU A 73 12.99 -5.76 4.91
N ASP A 74 12.68 -5.68 6.20
CA ASP A 74 11.61 -4.82 6.72
C ASP A 74 11.94 -3.32 6.59
N VAL A 75 13.20 -2.97 6.27
CA VAL A 75 13.64 -1.58 6.13
C VAL A 75 12.89 -0.81 5.05
N VAL A 76 12.29 -1.49 4.06
CA VAL A 76 11.51 -0.86 2.99
C VAL A 76 10.04 -0.63 3.35
N MET A 77 9.54 -1.24 4.42
CA MET A 77 8.13 -1.17 4.81
C MET A 77 7.63 0.25 5.10
N PRO A 78 8.41 1.16 5.74
CA PRO A 78 7.98 2.55 5.90
C PRO A 78 7.69 3.25 4.57
N LEU A 79 8.48 2.96 3.52
CA LEU A 79 8.28 3.52 2.18
C LEU A 79 6.99 2.98 1.55
N PHE A 80 6.76 1.68 1.61
CA PHE A 80 5.54 1.07 1.08
C PHE A 80 4.28 1.58 1.78
N ARG A 81 4.31 1.74 3.11
CA ARG A 81 3.19 2.31 3.87
C ARG A 81 2.91 3.77 3.51
N GLN A 82 3.97 4.55 3.28
CA GLN A 82 3.81 5.93 2.83
C GLN A 82 3.13 5.97 1.45
N PHE A 83 3.55 5.10 0.52
CA PHE A 83 2.96 4.99 -0.81
C PHE A 83 1.49 4.56 -0.76
N GLY A 84 1.18 3.51 0.00
CA GLY A 84 -0.18 3.04 0.16
C GLY A 84 -1.09 4.04 0.86
N GLY A 85 -0.57 4.81 1.79
CA GLY A 85 -1.32 5.86 2.47
C GLY A 85 -1.90 6.89 1.50
N LEU A 86 -1.18 7.26 0.45
CA LEU A 86 -1.71 8.16 -0.59
C LEU A 86 -2.76 7.48 -1.46
N SER A 87 -2.56 6.22 -1.83
CA SER A 87 -3.58 5.46 -2.56
C SER A 87 -4.90 5.38 -1.78
N VAL A 88 -4.81 5.05 -0.49
CA VAL A 88 -5.98 5.02 0.40
C VAL A 88 -6.67 6.39 0.50
N GLN A 89 -5.90 7.48 0.62
CA GLN A 89 -6.47 8.83 0.65
C GLN A 89 -7.25 9.17 -0.63
N VAL A 90 -6.72 8.83 -1.81
CA VAL A 90 -7.42 9.05 -3.08
C VAL A 90 -8.74 8.28 -3.10
N LEU A 91 -8.75 6.99 -2.69
CA LEU A 91 -9.96 6.18 -2.67
C LEU A 91 -11.01 6.71 -1.68
N GLN A 92 -10.58 7.10 -0.47
CA GLN A 92 -11.49 7.58 0.58
C GLN A 92 -12.11 8.94 0.28
N HIS A 93 -11.40 9.81 -0.45
CA HIS A 93 -11.89 11.16 -0.77
C HIS A 93 -12.54 11.26 -2.15
N ALA A 94 -12.57 10.18 -2.93
CA ALA A 94 -13.15 10.17 -4.25
C ALA A 94 -14.67 10.36 -4.21
N PRO A 95 -15.25 11.35 -4.95
CA PRO A 95 -16.69 11.50 -5.05
C PRO A 95 -17.35 10.21 -5.58
N ARG A 96 -18.54 9.87 -5.08
CA ARG A 96 -19.29 8.69 -5.58
C ARG A 96 -19.60 8.75 -7.07
N THR A 97 -19.65 9.97 -7.63
CA THR A 97 -19.91 10.23 -9.06
C THR A 97 -18.66 10.17 -9.94
N SER A 98 -17.46 10.05 -9.36
CA SER A 98 -16.22 9.94 -10.14
C SER A 98 -16.17 8.62 -10.91
N ASP A 99 -15.48 8.62 -12.05
CA ASP A 99 -15.21 7.39 -12.80
C ASP A 99 -14.37 6.43 -11.94
N THR A 100 -14.89 5.22 -11.74
CA THR A 100 -14.27 4.23 -10.85
C THR A 100 -12.90 3.78 -11.37
N VAL A 101 -12.77 3.56 -12.67
CA VAL A 101 -11.52 3.12 -13.31
C VAL A 101 -10.45 4.20 -13.18
N GLU A 102 -10.79 5.45 -13.53
CA GLU A 102 -9.84 6.56 -13.45
C GLU A 102 -9.45 6.86 -12.00
N THR A 103 -10.36 6.73 -11.03
CA THR A 103 -10.05 6.88 -9.61
C THR A 103 -9.07 5.81 -9.13
N LEU A 104 -9.26 4.55 -9.54
CA LEU A 104 -8.32 3.47 -9.23
C LEU A 104 -6.95 3.72 -9.90
N VAL A 105 -6.93 4.13 -11.17
CA VAL A 105 -5.69 4.48 -11.87
C VAL A 105 -4.97 5.63 -11.16
N GLU A 106 -5.69 6.67 -10.76
CA GLU A 106 -5.15 7.79 -10.00
C GLU A 106 -4.58 7.32 -8.67
N ALA A 107 -5.31 6.53 -7.90
CA ALA A 107 -4.88 6.03 -6.59
C ALA A 107 -3.51 5.33 -6.69
N PHE A 108 -3.30 4.50 -7.71
CA PHE A 108 -2.07 3.73 -7.87
C PHE A 108 -0.98 4.41 -8.70
N THR A 109 -1.20 5.62 -9.21
CA THR A 109 -0.19 6.39 -9.94
C THR A 109 0.19 7.70 -9.26
N THR A 110 -0.62 8.19 -8.32
CA THR A 110 -0.45 9.50 -7.68
C THR A 110 0.90 9.68 -7.01
N GLU A 111 1.38 8.66 -6.28
CA GLU A 111 2.66 8.75 -5.57
C GLU A 111 3.84 8.91 -6.54
N VAL A 112 3.87 8.04 -7.56
CA VAL A 112 4.91 8.05 -8.59
C VAL A 112 4.87 9.36 -9.38
N ALA A 113 3.67 9.87 -9.70
CA ALA A 113 3.49 11.12 -10.43
C ALA A 113 3.91 12.35 -9.61
N LYS A 114 3.56 12.40 -8.32
CA LYS A 114 3.81 13.58 -7.45
C LYS A 114 5.30 13.83 -7.19
N ARG A 115 6.12 12.79 -7.09
CA ARG A 115 7.56 12.96 -6.83
C ARG A 115 8.32 13.48 -8.03
N GLY A 116 7.85 13.25 -9.25
CA GLY A 116 8.57 13.61 -10.48
C GLY A 116 9.86 12.82 -10.70
N GLU A 117 10.15 11.82 -9.85
CA GLU A 117 11.38 11.01 -9.88
C GLU A 117 11.15 9.63 -10.54
N LEU A 118 10.33 9.57 -11.57
CA LEU A 118 9.88 8.33 -12.24
C LEU A 118 11.00 7.31 -12.50
N LYS A 119 12.18 7.78 -12.89
CA LYS A 119 13.33 6.89 -13.16
C LYS A 119 13.88 6.26 -11.89
N ILE A 120 13.89 7.02 -10.78
CA ILE A 120 14.37 6.55 -9.47
C ILE A 120 13.38 5.56 -8.91
N ASP A 121 12.10 5.89 -8.93
CA ASP A 121 11.03 5.00 -8.44
C ASP A 121 10.98 3.69 -9.23
N ARG A 122 11.14 3.74 -10.56
CA ARG A 122 11.21 2.54 -11.39
C ARG A 122 12.42 1.68 -11.05
N LYS A 123 13.61 2.28 -10.87
CA LYS A 123 14.80 1.54 -10.45
C LYS A 123 14.63 0.89 -9.10
N PHE A 124 14.04 1.61 -8.14
CA PHE A 124 13.76 1.06 -6.81
C PHE A 124 12.78 -0.11 -6.90
N MET A 125 11.67 0.04 -7.62
CA MET A 125 10.71 -1.06 -7.83
C MET A 125 11.33 -2.27 -8.55
N ALA A 126 12.24 -2.05 -9.50
CA ALA A 126 12.98 -3.13 -10.15
C ALA A 126 13.78 -3.95 -9.14
N LEU A 127 14.49 -3.30 -8.20
CA LEU A 127 15.22 -3.98 -7.14
C LEU A 127 14.28 -4.77 -6.21
N MET A 128 13.15 -4.16 -5.83
CA MET A 128 12.16 -4.82 -4.95
C MET A 128 11.52 -6.05 -5.61
N ILE A 129 11.22 -5.98 -6.90
CA ILE A 129 10.58 -7.08 -7.65
C ILE A 129 11.58 -8.21 -7.95
N THR A 130 12.84 -7.87 -8.21
CA THR A 130 13.87 -8.83 -8.62
C THR A 130 14.42 -9.64 -7.45
N ASP A 131 14.58 -9.01 -6.27
CA ASP A 131 15.05 -9.72 -5.07
C ASP A 131 13.90 -10.46 -4.40
N PRO A 132 13.96 -11.81 -4.24
CA PRO A 132 12.87 -12.59 -3.67
C PRO A 132 12.44 -12.17 -2.27
N GLN A 133 13.38 -11.73 -1.41
CA GLN A 133 13.09 -11.36 -0.03
C GLN A 133 12.33 -10.02 0.04
N TYR A 134 12.75 -9.03 -0.76
CA TYR A 134 12.08 -7.74 -0.86
C TYR A 134 10.76 -7.85 -1.63
N ARG A 135 10.68 -8.75 -2.62
CA ARG A 135 9.43 -9.05 -3.30
C ARG A 135 8.36 -9.58 -2.35
N LEU A 136 8.73 -10.44 -1.39
CA LEU A 136 7.80 -10.89 -0.36
C LEU A 136 7.25 -9.72 0.46
N ARG A 137 8.07 -8.74 0.83
CA ARG A 137 7.61 -7.54 1.57
C ARG A 137 6.66 -6.68 0.74
N TRP A 138 6.95 -6.52 -0.54
CA TRP A 138 6.06 -5.80 -1.46
C TRP A 138 4.72 -6.51 -1.65
N LEU A 139 4.72 -7.84 -1.76
CA LEU A 139 3.50 -8.64 -1.88
C LEU A 139 2.66 -8.58 -0.59
N ASP A 140 3.31 -8.74 0.57
CA ASP A 140 2.68 -8.70 1.89
C ASP A 140 2.02 -7.32 2.15
N TRP A 141 2.76 -6.26 1.90
CA TRP A 141 2.21 -4.91 2.01
C TRP A 141 0.96 -4.68 1.14
N GLY A 142 0.90 -5.25 -0.06
CA GLY A 142 -0.25 -5.10 -0.95
C GLY A 142 -1.56 -5.61 -0.34
N GLU A 143 -1.51 -6.55 0.61
CA GLU A 143 -2.69 -7.05 1.31
C GLU A 143 -3.34 -5.98 2.21
N ASP A 144 -2.57 -5.04 2.75
CA ASP A 144 -3.06 -3.92 3.56
C ASP A 144 -4.02 -2.99 2.76
N LEU A 145 -4.01 -3.08 1.43
CA LEU A 145 -4.87 -2.30 0.54
C LEU A 145 -6.22 -2.98 0.26
N ALA A 146 -6.41 -4.24 0.64
CA ALA A 146 -7.60 -5.02 0.30
C ALA A 146 -8.89 -4.39 0.87
N GLU A 147 -8.88 -4.04 2.16
CA GLU A 147 -10.05 -3.43 2.82
C GLU A 147 -10.38 -2.05 2.24
N PRO A 148 -9.46 -1.08 2.12
CA PRO A 148 -9.74 0.21 1.48
C PRO A 148 -10.27 0.10 0.05
N ILE A 149 -9.77 -0.83 -0.75
CA ILE A 149 -10.26 -1.06 -2.11
C ILE A 149 -11.66 -1.67 -2.07
N SER A 150 -11.91 -2.64 -1.18
CA SER A 150 -13.22 -3.27 -1.02
C SER A 150 -14.27 -2.24 -0.63
N ASP A 151 -13.99 -1.37 0.35
CA ASP A 151 -14.86 -0.28 0.79
C ASP A 151 -15.18 0.70 -0.36
N PHE A 152 -14.14 1.08 -1.12
CA PHE A 152 -14.31 1.93 -2.28
C PHE A 152 -15.23 1.31 -3.33
N LEU A 153 -15.03 0.04 -3.66
CA LEU A 153 -15.86 -0.67 -4.64
C LEU A 153 -17.28 -0.91 -4.11
N ALA A 154 -17.46 -1.32 -2.85
CA ALA A 154 -18.75 -1.53 -2.23
C ALA A 154 -19.59 -0.24 -2.16
N SER A 155 -18.96 0.93 -2.14
CA SER A 155 -19.68 2.21 -2.22
C SER A 155 -20.31 2.49 -3.57
N ARG A 156 -20.00 1.70 -4.62
CA ARG A 156 -20.40 1.91 -6.03
C ARG A 156 -21.07 0.70 -6.69
N PHE A 157 -20.81 -0.48 -6.17
CA PHE A 157 -21.25 -1.76 -6.73
C PHE A 157 -21.85 -2.66 -5.66
N ASP A 158 -22.77 -3.51 -6.08
CA ASP A 158 -23.29 -4.57 -5.22
C ASP A 158 -22.29 -5.74 -5.21
N LEU A 159 -21.50 -5.84 -4.16
CA LEU A 159 -20.51 -6.91 -4.00
C LEU A 159 -21.13 -8.15 -3.31
N GLY A 160 -22.45 -8.12 -3.02
CA GLY A 160 -23.14 -9.20 -2.33
C GLY A 160 -22.69 -9.36 -0.87
N THR A 161 -23.24 -10.38 -0.20
CA THR A 161 -23.00 -10.68 1.22
C THR A 161 -22.08 -11.88 1.46
N ASP A 162 -21.81 -12.68 0.43
CA ASP A 162 -20.85 -13.79 0.52
C ASP A 162 -19.43 -13.23 0.70
N PRO A 163 -18.69 -13.60 1.77
CA PRO A 163 -17.39 -13.03 2.06
C PRO A 163 -16.36 -13.22 0.94
N PHE A 164 -16.38 -14.34 0.24
CA PHE A 164 -15.48 -14.61 -0.87
C PHE A 164 -15.77 -13.69 -2.05
N ILE A 165 -17.04 -13.59 -2.46
CA ILE A 165 -17.47 -12.73 -3.59
C ILE A 165 -17.24 -11.25 -3.25
N HIS A 166 -17.49 -10.86 -2.00
CA HIS A 166 -17.30 -9.47 -1.54
C HIS A 166 -15.84 -9.02 -1.62
N THR A 167 -14.88 -9.88 -1.26
CA THR A 167 -13.45 -9.54 -1.22
C THR A 167 -12.73 -9.75 -2.53
N LEU A 168 -13.22 -10.63 -3.40
CA LEU A 168 -12.54 -11.01 -4.64
C LEU A 168 -12.20 -9.82 -5.57
N PRO A 169 -13.09 -8.83 -5.81
CA PRO A 169 -12.77 -7.68 -6.66
C PRO A 169 -11.54 -6.89 -6.18
N ALA A 170 -11.42 -6.67 -4.86
CA ALA A 170 -10.27 -5.97 -4.29
C ALA A 170 -8.97 -6.75 -4.52
N GLN A 171 -8.98 -8.07 -4.36
CA GLN A 171 -7.83 -8.92 -4.64
C GLN A 171 -7.43 -8.90 -6.12
N LEU A 172 -8.40 -8.88 -7.04
CA LEU A 172 -8.13 -8.72 -8.46
C LEU A 172 -7.49 -7.37 -8.78
N VAL A 173 -7.97 -6.27 -8.17
CA VAL A 173 -7.37 -4.94 -8.29
C VAL A 173 -5.91 -4.95 -7.82
N ILE A 174 -5.62 -5.53 -6.65
CA ILE A 174 -4.24 -5.68 -6.12
C ILE A 174 -3.37 -6.45 -7.11
N GLN A 175 -3.87 -7.56 -7.64
CA GLN A 175 -3.11 -8.37 -8.60
C GLN A 175 -2.85 -7.62 -9.92
N ILE A 176 -3.81 -6.83 -10.40
CA ILE A 176 -3.62 -5.96 -11.56
C ILE A 176 -2.53 -4.93 -11.29
N CYS A 177 -2.54 -4.28 -10.12
CA CYS A 177 -1.49 -3.35 -9.74
C CYS A 177 -0.12 -4.02 -9.75
N ARG A 178 0.01 -5.21 -9.16
CA ARG A 178 1.25 -5.98 -9.15
C ARG A 178 1.77 -6.23 -10.56
N GLN A 179 0.93 -6.70 -11.46
CA GLN A 179 1.31 -6.98 -12.84
C GLN A 179 1.62 -5.70 -13.64
N ALA A 180 0.87 -4.63 -13.42
CA ALA A 180 1.13 -3.34 -14.07
C ALA A 180 2.48 -2.73 -13.65
N TYR A 181 2.87 -2.85 -12.37
CA TYR A 181 4.18 -2.40 -11.90
C TYR A 181 5.32 -3.26 -12.46
N VAL A 182 5.16 -4.59 -12.55
CA VAL A 182 6.13 -5.46 -13.23
C VAL A 182 6.29 -5.03 -14.69
N HIS A 183 5.20 -4.86 -15.40
CA HIS A 183 5.20 -4.39 -16.79
C HIS A 183 5.90 -3.03 -16.94
N TRP A 184 5.62 -2.07 -16.05
CA TRP A 184 6.29 -0.77 -16.05
C TRP A 184 7.80 -0.86 -15.85
N VAL A 185 8.24 -1.72 -14.94
CA VAL A 185 9.67 -1.95 -14.71
C VAL A 185 10.34 -2.46 -16.00
N GLU A 186 9.70 -3.33 -16.75
CA GLU A 186 10.20 -3.90 -17.99
C GLU A 186 10.17 -2.89 -19.16
N GLN A 187 9.05 -2.22 -19.37
CA GLN A 187 8.82 -1.33 -20.51
C GLN A 187 9.41 0.09 -20.31
N GLY A 188 9.45 0.59 -19.08
CA GLY A 188 10.12 1.83 -18.71
C GLY A 188 9.37 3.12 -18.92
N ASP A 189 8.19 3.09 -19.49
CA ASP A 189 7.35 4.25 -19.76
C ASP A 189 6.24 4.37 -18.72
N PHE A 190 6.03 5.59 -18.17
CA PHE A 190 4.98 5.85 -17.19
C PHE A 190 3.58 5.76 -17.79
N ASP A 191 3.42 6.13 -19.05
CA ASP A 191 2.14 6.00 -19.75
C ASP A 191 1.78 4.52 -19.97
N SER A 192 2.77 3.63 -20.10
CA SER A 192 2.54 2.19 -20.13
C SER A 192 1.97 1.67 -18.82
N LEU A 193 2.44 2.16 -17.66
CA LEU A 193 1.87 1.85 -16.34
C LEU A 193 0.40 2.25 -16.26
N ARG A 194 0.09 3.50 -16.63
CA ARG A 194 -1.30 4.02 -16.61
C ARG A 194 -2.21 3.22 -17.53
N SER A 195 -1.72 2.88 -18.72
CA SER A 195 -2.48 2.12 -19.72
C SER A 195 -2.74 0.68 -19.24
N ALA A 196 -1.74 0.01 -18.66
CA ALA A 196 -1.88 -1.33 -18.10
C ALA A 196 -2.86 -1.35 -16.93
N LEU A 197 -2.74 -0.40 -15.99
CA LEU A 197 -3.69 -0.25 -14.89
C LEU A 197 -5.12 -0.04 -15.42
N ARG A 198 -5.31 0.92 -16.34
CA ARG A 198 -6.63 1.21 -16.91
C ARG A 198 -7.25 -0.01 -17.56
N ALA A 199 -6.51 -0.71 -18.41
CA ALA A 199 -6.98 -1.92 -19.08
C ALA A 199 -7.41 -3.01 -18.08
N GLY A 200 -6.58 -3.28 -17.07
CA GLY A 200 -6.89 -4.26 -16.03
C GLY A 200 -8.09 -3.85 -15.16
N MET A 201 -8.14 -2.59 -14.70
CA MET A 201 -9.27 -2.08 -13.89
C MET A 201 -10.59 -2.14 -14.66
N GLN A 202 -10.58 -1.83 -15.95
CA GLN A 202 -11.77 -1.96 -16.80
C GLN A 202 -12.29 -3.40 -16.84
N MET A 203 -11.43 -4.41 -16.86
CA MET A 203 -11.87 -5.82 -16.83
C MET A 203 -12.63 -6.16 -15.56
N VAL A 204 -12.14 -5.70 -14.40
CA VAL A 204 -12.79 -5.95 -13.11
C VAL A 204 -14.08 -5.13 -12.99
N VAL A 205 -14.03 -3.83 -13.23
CA VAL A 205 -15.17 -2.93 -13.04
C VAL A 205 -16.35 -3.28 -13.95
N ARG A 206 -16.11 -3.72 -15.19
CA ARG A 206 -17.17 -4.17 -16.10
C ARG A 206 -17.89 -5.44 -15.64
N ALA A 207 -17.26 -6.25 -14.82
CA ALA A 207 -17.85 -7.48 -14.30
C ALA A 207 -18.66 -7.25 -13.01
N LEU A 208 -18.55 -6.06 -12.38
CA LEU A 208 -19.26 -5.78 -11.14
C LEU A 208 -20.71 -5.34 -11.39
N PRO A 209 -21.68 -5.89 -10.67
CA PRO A 209 -23.09 -5.48 -10.77
C PRO A 209 -23.26 -4.08 -10.16
N PRO A 210 -24.00 -3.17 -10.82
CA PRO A 210 -24.27 -1.85 -10.27
C PRO A 210 -25.09 -1.95 -8.97
N LEU A 211 -24.95 -0.96 -8.08
CA LEU A 211 -25.86 -0.82 -6.94
C LEU A 211 -27.29 -0.73 -7.45
N GLN A 212 -28.17 -1.55 -6.88
CA GLN A 212 -29.59 -1.45 -7.13
C GLN A 212 -30.09 -0.10 -6.57
N ALA A 213 -30.76 0.70 -7.38
CA ALA A 213 -31.41 1.90 -6.89
C ALA A 213 -32.45 1.48 -5.83
N GLU A 214 -32.35 2.02 -4.62
CA GLU A 214 -33.40 1.86 -3.62
C GLU A 214 -34.70 2.41 -4.21
N THR A 215 -35.67 1.52 -4.41
CA THR A 215 -37.00 1.82 -4.96
C THR A 215 -37.88 2.39 -3.85
#